data_f5d548319688d63fdc6203690691b5f5
#
_entry.id   f5d548319688d63fdc6203690691b5f5
#
_cell.length_a   1.000
_cell.length_b   1.000
_cell.length_c   1.000
_cell.angle_alpha   90.00
_cell.angle_beta   90.00
_cell.angle_gamma   90.00
#
_symmetry.space_group_name_H-M   'P 1'
#
loop_
_entity.id
_entity.type
_entity.pdbx_description
1 polymer ?
#
loop_
_entity_poly.entity_id
_entity_poly.type
_entity_poly.pdbx_seq_one_letter_code
_entity_poly.pdbx_strand_id
1 'polypeptide(L)'
;MGKTYDFDKAVDRRKTSCLKYDFGMKRKGRDDLLPLWVADMDFQLPEEILADFRARIDHGIFGYTDPDQEYYDALDHWFFARHGYHVDPETVIVGCGVVYGLATGVKAFTKEGDAILIQQPVYYPFREVIEDNGRVFINNQLHYENGRYTVDFEDFERKIVENNVKVFLLCNPHNPVGRVWTKDELERMGDICLRHQVIIMDDEIHCDFVYPGHHFTSFRTLDAKYQDSLVLYTSPSKTFNVAGFQPANIIIQNRKLREVYRKANAAAGYSQGNVMGQVAVKSVYNKGARWVDELLEYLTGNMEYMRAFVKENFPKAHFVEPEGTYLTWVDFSGYGFTDEELEHLMVEEAKLW
;
A
#
# COMPACT_ATOMS: atom_id res chain seq x y z
N MET A 1 17.40 3.51 -24.87
CA MET A 1 16.21 3.93 -25.63
C MET A 1 15.75 5.26 -25.06
N GLY A 2 15.23 6.21 -25.88
CA GLY A 2 14.71 7.49 -25.34
C GLY A 2 13.49 7.25 -24.45
N LYS A 3 13.28 8.14 -23.45
CA LYS A 3 12.08 8.12 -22.59
C LYS A 3 10.83 8.27 -23.46
N THR A 4 9.78 7.45 -23.16
CA THR A 4 8.52 7.47 -23.91
C THR A 4 7.49 8.35 -23.25
N TYR A 5 7.53 8.42 -21.90
CA TYR A 5 6.56 9.15 -21.11
C TYR A 5 7.17 10.43 -20.52
N ASP A 6 6.36 11.49 -20.49
CA ASP A 6 6.75 12.81 -19.96
C ASP A 6 6.20 12.97 -18.53
N PHE A 7 7.04 12.70 -17.53
CA PHE A 7 6.70 12.87 -16.12
C PHE A 7 6.91 14.31 -15.62
N ASP A 8 7.52 15.20 -16.42
CA ASP A 8 7.65 16.62 -16.09
C ASP A 8 6.38 17.41 -16.45
N LYS A 9 5.47 16.79 -17.22
CA LYS A 9 4.21 17.41 -17.59
C LYS A 9 3.32 17.62 -16.36
N ALA A 10 3.19 18.88 -15.95
CA ALA A 10 2.28 19.24 -14.87
C ALA A 10 0.80 19.09 -15.28
N VAL A 11 0.02 18.40 -14.47
CA VAL A 11 -1.42 18.23 -14.63
C VAL A 11 -2.13 18.96 -13.50
N ASP A 12 -2.93 19.99 -13.83
CA ASP A 12 -3.73 20.69 -12.81
C ASP A 12 -4.90 19.79 -12.37
N ARG A 13 -4.89 19.41 -11.11
CA ARG A 13 -5.90 18.56 -10.48
C ARG A 13 -6.95 19.35 -9.68
N ARG A 14 -6.83 20.68 -9.64
CA ARG A 14 -7.81 21.54 -8.95
C ARG A 14 -9.13 21.55 -9.71
N LYS A 15 -10.23 21.71 -8.97
CA LYS A 15 -11.61 21.73 -9.48
C LYS A 15 -12.05 20.39 -10.12
N THR A 16 -11.41 19.30 -9.71
CA THR A 16 -11.78 17.94 -10.10
C THR A 16 -12.39 17.14 -8.95
N SER A 17 -12.67 17.78 -7.83
CA SER A 17 -12.99 17.15 -6.54
C SER A 17 -11.83 16.30 -6.00
N CYS A 18 -10.62 16.64 -6.37
CA CYS A 18 -9.41 15.94 -5.92
C CYS A 18 -9.21 16.12 -4.41
N LEU A 19 -9.20 15.02 -3.68
CA LEU A 19 -9.02 15.02 -2.23
C LEU A 19 -7.75 15.77 -1.81
N LYS A 20 -6.68 15.61 -2.56
CA LYS A 20 -5.37 16.21 -2.29
C LYS A 20 -5.36 17.72 -2.43
N TYR A 21 -6.04 18.28 -3.47
CA TYR A 21 -5.95 19.70 -3.82
C TYR A 21 -7.19 20.54 -3.45
N ASP A 22 -8.40 19.95 -3.49
CA ASP A 22 -9.63 20.73 -3.42
C ASP A 22 -10.23 20.85 -2.02
N PHE A 23 -9.66 20.17 -1.02
CA PHE A 23 -10.23 20.10 0.33
C PHE A 23 -9.33 20.67 1.44
N GLY A 24 -8.28 21.43 1.09
CA GLY A 24 -7.40 22.06 2.05
C GLY A 24 -8.14 22.99 3.02
N MET A 25 -9.00 23.88 2.50
CA MET A 25 -9.82 24.77 3.31
C MET A 25 -10.69 24.02 4.34
N LYS A 26 -11.34 22.93 3.93
CA LYS A 26 -12.18 22.13 4.83
C LYS A 26 -11.39 21.38 5.91
N ARG A 27 -10.17 20.94 5.59
CA ARG A 27 -9.37 20.05 6.45
C ARG A 27 -8.36 20.79 7.32
N LYS A 28 -7.76 21.87 6.81
CA LYS A 28 -6.72 22.66 7.48
C LYS A 28 -7.06 24.15 7.61
N GLY A 29 -8.25 24.58 7.12
CA GLY A 29 -8.66 26.00 7.14
C GLY A 29 -7.86 26.88 6.16
N ARG A 30 -7.15 26.28 5.19
CA ARG A 30 -6.25 26.97 4.23
C ARG A 30 -6.38 26.35 2.84
N ASP A 31 -6.19 27.17 1.81
CA ASP A 31 -6.21 26.77 0.39
C ASP A 31 -4.89 27.08 -0.35
N ASP A 32 -3.90 27.62 0.38
CA ASP A 32 -2.60 28.04 -0.14
C ASP A 32 -1.47 27.02 0.16
N LEU A 33 -1.82 25.82 0.65
CA LEU A 33 -0.85 24.79 0.98
C LEU A 33 -0.44 23.97 -0.25
N LEU A 34 0.84 23.60 -0.32
CA LEU A 34 1.32 22.55 -1.23
C LEU A 34 1.02 21.19 -0.58
N PRO A 35 0.09 20.41 -1.14
CA PRO A 35 -0.34 19.16 -0.51
C PRO A 35 0.64 18.02 -0.82
N LEU A 36 1.24 17.44 0.22
CA LEU A 36 2.14 16.27 0.17
C LEU A 36 1.60 15.10 1.00
N TRP A 37 0.41 15.22 1.59
CA TRP A 37 -0.14 14.32 2.61
C TRP A 37 -0.81 13.05 2.07
N VAL A 38 -1.40 13.12 0.86
CA VAL A 38 -2.06 11.95 0.24
C VAL A 38 -1.08 11.23 -0.66
N ALA A 39 -0.93 9.93 -0.45
CA ALA A 39 -0.15 9.06 -1.30
C ALA A 39 -0.91 8.73 -2.59
N ASP A 40 -1.12 9.73 -3.44
CA ASP A 40 -1.46 9.63 -4.85
C ASP A 40 -0.51 10.48 -5.68
N MET A 41 -0.23 10.06 -6.91
CA MET A 41 0.73 10.72 -7.79
C MET A 41 0.04 11.77 -8.67
N ASP A 42 0.83 12.69 -9.23
CA ASP A 42 0.36 13.72 -10.16
C ASP A 42 0.70 13.38 -11.63
N PHE A 43 1.15 12.16 -11.89
CA PHE A 43 1.51 11.67 -13.22
C PHE A 43 0.29 11.11 -13.96
N GLN A 44 0.12 11.55 -15.20
CA GLN A 44 -0.96 11.09 -16.06
C GLN A 44 -0.68 9.68 -16.58
N LEU A 45 -1.71 8.84 -16.62
CA LEU A 45 -1.64 7.53 -17.26
C LEU A 45 -1.35 7.68 -18.76
N PRO A 46 -0.66 6.70 -19.39
CA PRO A 46 -0.37 6.73 -20.80
C PRO A 46 -1.64 6.56 -21.65
N GLU A 47 -1.57 7.04 -22.90
CA GLU A 47 -2.71 7.11 -23.80
C GLU A 47 -3.30 5.74 -24.13
N GLU A 48 -2.45 4.72 -24.22
CA GLU A 48 -2.89 3.34 -24.49
C GLU A 48 -3.75 2.73 -23.37
N ILE A 49 -3.58 3.19 -22.14
CA ILE A 49 -4.44 2.82 -20.98
C ILE A 49 -5.71 3.70 -20.98
N LEU A 50 -5.57 5.00 -21.21
CA LEU A 50 -6.70 5.92 -21.27
C LEU A 50 -7.67 5.58 -22.39
N ALA A 51 -7.18 5.02 -23.53
CA ALA A 51 -8.01 4.56 -24.63
C ALA A 51 -8.98 3.43 -24.19
N ASP A 52 -8.54 2.49 -23.36
CA ASP A 52 -9.42 1.43 -22.85
C ASP A 52 -10.51 1.99 -21.95
N PHE A 53 -10.17 2.99 -21.11
CA PHE A 53 -11.18 3.65 -20.26
C PHE A 53 -12.22 4.37 -21.10
N ARG A 54 -11.79 5.11 -22.15
CA ARG A 54 -12.72 5.78 -23.08
C ARG A 54 -13.61 4.78 -23.81
N ALA A 55 -13.05 3.70 -24.32
CA ALA A 55 -13.82 2.65 -24.99
C ALA A 55 -14.93 2.09 -24.08
N ARG A 56 -14.65 1.92 -22.80
CA ARG A 56 -15.68 1.48 -21.84
C ARG A 56 -16.72 2.56 -21.56
N ILE A 57 -16.33 3.82 -21.52
CA ILE A 57 -17.26 4.95 -21.37
C ILE A 57 -18.15 5.08 -22.62
N ASP A 58 -17.58 4.99 -23.83
CA ASP A 58 -18.28 5.11 -25.09
C ASP A 58 -19.31 3.98 -25.30
N HIS A 59 -19.09 2.82 -24.69
CA HIS A 59 -20.08 1.73 -24.68
C HIS A 59 -21.42 2.16 -24.02
N GLY A 60 -21.38 3.06 -23.03
CA GLY A 60 -22.54 3.75 -22.47
C GLY A 60 -23.45 2.92 -21.55
N ILE A 61 -23.16 1.65 -21.24
CA ILE A 61 -23.96 0.80 -20.35
C ILE A 61 -23.09 0.31 -19.20
N PHE A 62 -23.39 0.71 -17.96
CA PHE A 62 -22.60 0.45 -16.75
C PHE A 62 -23.37 -0.45 -15.77
N GLY A 63 -23.82 -1.63 -16.26
CA GLY A 63 -24.50 -2.62 -15.45
C GLY A 63 -23.56 -3.39 -14.50
N TYR A 64 -24.12 -4.34 -13.75
CA TYR A 64 -23.33 -5.21 -12.89
C TYR A 64 -22.28 -5.97 -13.70
N THR A 65 -21.07 -6.05 -13.15
CA THR A 65 -19.91 -6.61 -13.85
C THR A 65 -19.12 -7.49 -12.87
N ASP A 66 -18.81 -8.71 -13.31
CA ASP A 66 -17.91 -9.62 -12.61
C ASP A 66 -16.57 -9.74 -13.34
N PRO A 67 -15.48 -10.06 -12.66
CA PRO A 67 -14.20 -10.31 -13.30
C PRO A 67 -14.31 -11.53 -14.24
N ASP A 68 -13.85 -11.34 -15.48
CA ASP A 68 -13.78 -12.37 -16.51
C ASP A 68 -12.38 -13.03 -16.55
N GLN A 69 -12.19 -13.99 -17.44
CA GLN A 69 -10.89 -14.67 -17.57
C GLN A 69 -9.76 -13.69 -17.93
N GLU A 70 -10.02 -12.67 -18.75
CA GLU A 70 -9.00 -11.65 -19.10
C GLU A 70 -8.52 -10.86 -17.89
N TYR A 71 -9.39 -10.64 -16.91
CA TYR A 71 -9.02 -10.00 -15.63
C TYR A 71 -8.00 -10.84 -14.87
N TYR A 72 -8.29 -12.15 -14.75
CA TYR A 72 -7.40 -13.07 -14.02
C TYR A 72 -6.09 -13.33 -14.77
N ASP A 73 -6.15 -13.41 -16.09
CA ASP A 73 -4.96 -13.56 -16.93
C ASP A 73 -4.04 -12.33 -16.81
N ALA A 74 -4.60 -11.11 -16.79
CA ALA A 74 -3.84 -9.88 -16.59
C ALA A 74 -3.19 -9.82 -15.21
N LEU A 75 -3.93 -10.25 -14.17
CA LEU A 75 -3.44 -10.34 -12.80
C LEU A 75 -2.29 -11.35 -12.69
N ASP A 76 -2.48 -12.57 -13.19
CA ASP A 76 -1.45 -13.61 -13.18
C ASP A 76 -0.20 -13.19 -13.96
N HIS A 77 -0.39 -12.65 -15.16
CA HIS A 77 0.72 -12.16 -15.99
C HIS A 77 1.57 -11.12 -15.27
N TRP A 78 0.94 -10.12 -14.63
CA TRP A 78 1.65 -9.07 -13.91
C TRP A 78 2.48 -9.63 -12.75
N PHE A 79 1.84 -10.42 -11.88
CA PHE A 79 2.50 -10.92 -10.69
C PHE A 79 3.56 -11.97 -11.00
N PHE A 80 3.35 -12.81 -12.03
CA PHE A 80 4.38 -13.74 -12.48
C PHE A 80 5.58 -13.02 -13.09
N ALA A 81 5.35 -12.06 -13.98
CA ALA A 81 6.42 -11.35 -14.68
C ALA A 81 7.25 -10.45 -13.75
N ARG A 82 6.63 -9.81 -12.75
CA ARG A 82 7.31 -8.83 -11.88
C ARG A 82 7.70 -9.38 -10.51
N HIS A 83 6.94 -10.32 -9.99
CA HIS A 83 7.09 -10.80 -8.61
C HIS A 83 7.29 -12.31 -8.49
N GLY A 84 7.30 -13.05 -9.60
CA GLY A 84 7.73 -14.44 -9.67
C GLY A 84 6.74 -15.47 -9.11
N TYR A 85 5.44 -15.13 -8.98
CA TYR A 85 4.43 -16.08 -8.55
C TYR A 85 3.16 -16.03 -9.40
N HIS A 86 2.53 -17.20 -9.55
CA HIS A 86 1.26 -17.34 -10.24
C HIS A 86 0.07 -17.08 -9.32
N VAL A 87 -0.99 -16.52 -9.90
CA VAL A 87 -2.27 -16.24 -9.23
C VAL A 87 -3.35 -17.18 -9.78
N ASP A 88 -3.81 -18.12 -8.95
CA ASP A 88 -4.95 -18.97 -9.29
C ASP A 88 -6.26 -18.17 -9.10
N PRO A 89 -7.10 -18.03 -10.15
CA PRO A 89 -8.38 -17.34 -10.09
C PRO A 89 -9.29 -17.77 -8.92
N GLU A 90 -9.29 -19.07 -8.57
CA GLU A 90 -10.10 -19.57 -7.46
C GLU A 90 -9.71 -18.99 -6.10
N THR A 91 -8.46 -18.54 -5.96
CA THR A 91 -7.93 -17.98 -4.71
C THR A 91 -8.20 -16.51 -4.56
N VAL A 92 -8.65 -15.82 -5.61
CA VAL A 92 -8.89 -14.39 -5.65
C VAL A 92 -10.30 -14.02 -5.19
N ILE A 93 -10.37 -12.98 -4.37
CA ILE A 93 -11.59 -12.27 -4.04
C ILE A 93 -11.38 -10.81 -4.48
N VAL A 94 -12.19 -10.33 -5.41
CA VAL A 94 -12.13 -8.93 -5.85
C VAL A 94 -12.87 -8.06 -4.85
N GLY A 95 -12.21 -6.99 -4.39
CA GLY A 95 -12.69 -6.08 -3.34
C GLY A 95 -12.83 -4.63 -3.80
N CYS A 96 -13.30 -3.79 -2.89
CA CYS A 96 -13.53 -2.36 -3.07
C CYS A 96 -12.43 -1.55 -2.35
N GLY A 97 -11.20 -1.66 -2.84
CA GLY A 97 -10.02 -1.03 -2.20
C GLY A 97 -9.41 -1.86 -1.07
N VAL A 98 -8.10 -1.69 -0.88
CA VAL A 98 -7.34 -2.51 0.08
C VAL A 98 -7.76 -2.23 1.53
N VAL A 99 -7.99 -0.97 1.92
CA VAL A 99 -8.42 -0.64 3.30
C VAL A 99 -9.78 -1.29 3.65
N TYR A 100 -10.74 -1.30 2.72
CA TYR A 100 -11.97 -2.08 2.89
C TYR A 100 -11.69 -3.58 3.02
N GLY A 101 -10.77 -4.09 2.21
CA GLY A 101 -10.33 -5.48 2.29
C GLY A 101 -9.73 -5.84 3.65
N LEU A 102 -8.86 -4.97 4.18
CA LEU A 102 -8.27 -5.12 5.51
C LEU A 102 -9.33 -5.11 6.63
N ALA A 103 -10.26 -4.15 6.60
CA ALA A 103 -11.37 -4.10 7.56
C ALA A 103 -12.26 -5.36 7.50
N THR A 104 -12.47 -5.90 6.27
CA THR A 104 -13.19 -7.17 6.08
C THR A 104 -12.41 -8.34 6.68
N GLY A 105 -11.08 -8.40 6.47
CA GLY A 105 -10.22 -9.42 7.08
C GLY A 105 -10.20 -9.35 8.60
N VAL A 106 -10.10 -8.14 9.16
CA VAL A 106 -10.23 -7.92 10.62
C VAL A 106 -11.53 -8.55 11.15
N LYS A 107 -12.67 -8.28 10.51
CA LYS A 107 -13.95 -8.86 10.92
C LYS A 107 -14.04 -10.37 10.69
N ALA A 108 -13.43 -10.86 9.61
CA ALA A 108 -13.48 -12.26 9.24
C ALA A 108 -12.72 -13.17 10.21
N PHE A 109 -11.55 -12.72 10.65
CA PHE A 109 -10.58 -13.57 11.36
C PHE A 109 -10.51 -13.28 12.86
N THR A 110 -11.19 -12.26 13.34
CA THR A 110 -11.19 -11.87 14.75
C THR A 110 -12.59 -11.56 15.27
N LYS A 111 -12.71 -11.49 16.59
CA LYS A 111 -13.90 -11.04 17.31
C LYS A 111 -13.60 -9.70 17.98
N GLU A 112 -14.64 -9.00 18.41
CA GLU A 112 -14.49 -7.81 19.26
C GLU A 112 -13.67 -8.15 20.52
N GLY A 113 -12.71 -7.28 20.84
CA GLY A 113 -11.74 -7.48 21.92
C GLY A 113 -10.51 -8.33 21.57
N ASP A 114 -10.46 -9.00 20.42
CA ASP A 114 -9.24 -9.71 19.98
C ASP A 114 -8.12 -8.73 19.62
N ALA A 115 -6.88 -9.14 19.88
CA ALA A 115 -5.70 -8.35 19.62
C ALA A 115 -5.16 -8.55 18.20
N ILE A 116 -4.79 -7.44 17.56
CA ILE A 116 -4.15 -7.37 16.24
C ILE A 116 -2.84 -6.59 16.37
N LEU A 117 -1.75 -7.13 15.83
CA LEU A 117 -0.43 -6.52 15.88
C LEU A 117 -0.10 -5.80 14.58
N ILE A 118 0.47 -4.60 14.69
CA ILE A 118 1.10 -3.84 13.61
C ILE A 118 2.47 -3.33 14.04
N GLN A 119 3.23 -2.75 13.11
CA GLN A 119 4.59 -2.26 13.33
C GLN A 119 4.70 -0.77 12.99
N GLN A 120 4.58 0.11 13.99
CA GLN A 120 4.69 1.56 13.77
C GLN A 120 6.16 2.05 13.69
N PRO A 121 6.44 3.16 12.92
CA PRO A 121 5.47 3.95 12.13
C PRO A 121 4.95 3.19 10.93
N VAL A 122 3.64 3.19 10.73
CA VAL A 122 2.98 2.52 9.60
C VAL A 122 1.78 3.34 9.13
N TYR A 123 1.28 3.07 7.96
CA TYR A 123 0.09 3.69 7.38
C TYR A 123 -1.05 3.76 8.41
N TYR A 124 -1.48 4.98 8.74
CA TYR A 124 -2.39 5.23 9.86
C TYR A 124 -3.72 4.47 9.80
N PRO A 125 -4.32 4.17 8.60
CA PRO A 125 -5.54 3.38 8.54
C PRO A 125 -5.40 1.94 9.06
N PHE A 126 -4.18 1.41 9.23
CA PHE A 126 -4.00 0.10 9.87
C PHE A 126 -4.51 0.11 11.31
N ARG A 127 -4.19 1.17 12.06
CA ARG A 127 -4.72 1.34 13.42
C ARG A 127 -6.23 1.60 13.40
N GLU A 128 -6.71 2.45 12.49
CA GLU A 128 -8.13 2.78 12.38
C GLU A 128 -8.97 1.53 12.08
N VAL A 129 -8.59 0.68 11.13
CA VAL A 129 -9.35 -0.55 10.85
C VAL A 129 -9.38 -1.54 12.02
N ILE A 130 -8.42 -1.47 12.93
CA ILE A 130 -8.40 -2.27 14.16
C ILE A 130 -9.37 -1.67 15.19
N GLU A 131 -9.17 -0.41 15.56
CA GLU A 131 -9.89 0.26 16.65
C GLU A 131 -11.37 0.50 16.29
N ASP A 132 -11.66 0.98 15.06
CA ASP A 132 -13.03 1.23 14.58
C ASP A 132 -13.87 -0.04 14.48
N ASN A 133 -13.23 -1.20 14.41
CA ASN A 133 -13.91 -2.49 14.45
C ASN A 133 -13.91 -3.14 15.85
N GLY A 134 -13.57 -2.42 16.91
CA GLY A 134 -13.60 -2.91 18.30
C GLY A 134 -12.52 -3.93 18.64
N ARG A 135 -11.40 -3.96 17.91
CA ARG A 135 -10.25 -4.82 18.20
C ARG A 135 -9.21 -4.07 19.00
N VAL A 136 -8.33 -4.81 19.68
CA VAL A 136 -7.25 -4.24 20.46
C VAL A 136 -6.01 -4.08 19.59
N PHE A 137 -5.53 -2.86 19.47
CA PHE A 137 -4.31 -2.52 18.77
C PHE A 137 -3.07 -2.86 19.62
N ILE A 138 -2.15 -3.63 19.06
CA ILE A 138 -0.84 -3.96 19.65
C ILE A 138 0.25 -3.44 18.72
N ASN A 139 1.20 -2.67 19.26
CA ASN A 139 2.31 -2.13 18.49
C ASN A 139 3.62 -2.85 18.80
N ASN A 140 4.23 -3.49 17.80
CA ASN A 140 5.65 -3.81 17.81
C ASN A 140 6.40 -2.63 17.18
N GLN A 141 6.91 -1.74 18.03
CA GLN A 141 7.58 -0.51 17.59
C GLN A 141 8.83 -0.83 16.79
N LEU A 142 8.92 -0.32 15.56
CA LEU A 142 10.15 -0.41 14.79
C LEU A 142 11.26 0.42 15.42
N HIS A 143 12.45 -0.13 15.50
CA HIS A 143 13.63 0.58 15.98
C HIS A 143 14.27 1.39 14.85
N TYR A 144 14.47 2.68 15.10
CA TYR A 144 15.20 3.57 14.20
C TYR A 144 16.64 3.71 14.66
N GLU A 145 17.56 3.20 13.87
CA GLU A 145 18.99 3.29 14.16
C GLU A 145 19.77 3.46 12.84
N ASN A 146 20.74 4.39 12.85
CA ASN A 146 21.63 4.65 11.72
C ASN A 146 20.90 4.90 10.39
N GLY A 147 19.76 5.61 10.43
CA GLY A 147 18.98 5.96 9.23
C GLY A 147 18.08 4.82 8.71
N ARG A 148 17.94 3.73 9.45
CA ARG A 148 17.14 2.57 9.05
C ARG A 148 16.20 2.09 10.15
N TYR A 149 15.01 1.65 9.76
CA TYR A 149 14.05 1.01 10.66
C TYR A 149 14.24 -0.52 10.65
N THR A 150 14.22 -1.14 11.81
CA THR A 150 14.40 -2.59 12.00
C THR A 150 13.33 -3.15 12.93
N VAL A 151 13.10 -4.47 12.84
CA VAL A 151 12.15 -5.19 13.70
C VAL A 151 12.86 -5.68 14.97
N ASP A 152 12.28 -5.39 16.13
CA ASP A 152 12.61 -6.10 17.37
C ASP A 152 11.79 -7.40 17.41
N PHE A 153 12.43 -8.48 17.06
CA PHE A 153 11.79 -9.79 16.98
C PHE A 153 11.51 -10.42 18.35
N GLU A 154 12.26 -10.04 19.40
CA GLU A 154 11.98 -10.51 20.76
C GLU A 154 10.73 -9.84 21.30
N ASP A 155 10.60 -8.52 21.09
CA ASP A 155 9.39 -7.77 21.42
C ASP A 155 8.20 -8.23 20.57
N PHE A 156 8.42 -8.54 19.28
CA PHE A 156 7.39 -9.05 18.38
C PHE A 156 6.77 -10.35 18.91
N GLU A 157 7.60 -11.36 19.21
CA GLU A 157 7.12 -12.63 19.74
C GLU A 157 6.50 -12.47 21.14
N ARG A 158 7.15 -11.72 22.03
CA ARG A 158 6.64 -11.43 23.38
C ARG A 158 5.23 -10.81 23.33
N LYS A 159 5.02 -9.80 22.49
CA LYS A 159 3.71 -9.14 22.33
C LYS A 159 2.63 -10.06 21.77
N ILE A 160 2.99 -10.94 20.84
CA ILE A 160 2.08 -11.96 20.31
C ILE A 160 1.59 -12.86 21.45
N VAL A 161 2.50 -13.34 22.29
CA VAL A 161 2.18 -14.27 23.38
C VAL A 161 1.40 -13.57 24.49
N GLU A 162 1.89 -12.43 24.99
CA GLU A 162 1.29 -11.72 26.12
C GLU A 162 -0.13 -11.22 25.83
N ASN A 163 -0.41 -10.85 24.58
CA ASN A 163 -1.71 -10.30 24.17
C ASN A 163 -2.59 -11.31 23.42
N ASN A 164 -2.13 -12.56 23.27
CA ASN A 164 -2.87 -13.59 22.51
C ASN A 164 -3.31 -13.08 21.13
N VAL A 165 -2.37 -12.44 20.40
CA VAL A 165 -2.60 -11.82 19.09
C VAL A 165 -3.18 -12.85 18.11
N LYS A 166 -4.20 -12.46 17.36
CA LYS A 166 -4.86 -13.32 16.35
C LYS A 166 -4.41 -13.02 14.93
N VAL A 167 -4.09 -11.78 14.66
CA VAL A 167 -3.71 -11.30 13.33
C VAL A 167 -2.48 -10.40 13.44
N PHE A 168 -1.53 -10.60 12.56
CA PHE A 168 -0.46 -9.67 12.25
C PHE A 168 -0.78 -8.97 10.93
N LEU A 169 -0.91 -7.65 10.96
CA LEU A 169 -1.16 -6.83 9.79
C LEU A 169 0.18 -6.23 9.33
N LEU A 170 0.73 -6.78 8.27
CA LEU A 170 2.03 -6.42 7.69
C LEU A 170 1.86 -5.43 6.55
N CYS A 171 2.74 -4.43 6.45
CA CYS A 171 2.90 -3.55 5.31
C CYS A 171 4.19 -3.90 4.57
N ASN A 172 4.11 -4.28 3.30
CA ASN A 172 5.25 -4.82 2.55
C ASN A 172 5.20 -4.44 1.06
N PRO A 173 5.99 -3.49 0.57
CA PRO A 173 6.91 -2.58 1.27
C PRO A 173 6.25 -1.69 2.32
N HIS A 174 7.03 -1.29 3.33
CA HIS A 174 6.52 -0.63 4.53
C HIS A 174 6.39 0.90 4.36
N ASN A 175 5.16 1.36 4.32
CA ASN A 175 4.78 2.78 4.27
C ASN A 175 4.59 3.33 5.71
N PRO A 176 5.16 4.47 6.13
CA PRO A 176 5.81 5.48 5.30
C PRO A 176 7.35 5.40 5.25
N VAL A 177 7.97 4.54 6.03
CA VAL A 177 9.44 4.56 6.24
C VAL A 177 10.26 3.97 5.11
N GLY A 178 9.60 3.45 4.06
CA GLY A 178 10.25 3.00 2.84
C GLY A 178 11.04 1.69 2.94
N ARG A 179 10.81 0.86 4.00
CA ARG A 179 11.48 -0.43 4.10
C ARG A 179 10.94 -1.45 3.09
N VAL A 180 11.84 -2.20 2.50
CA VAL A 180 11.56 -3.46 1.77
C VAL A 180 12.10 -4.60 2.63
N TRP A 181 11.18 -5.40 3.18
CA TRP A 181 11.58 -6.48 4.10
C TRP A 181 12.38 -7.54 3.35
N THR A 182 13.49 -7.95 3.92
CA THR A 182 14.29 -9.05 3.37
C THR A 182 13.57 -10.38 3.53
N LYS A 183 13.93 -11.37 2.71
CA LYS A 183 13.41 -12.71 2.84
C LYS A 183 13.57 -13.27 4.25
N ASP A 184 14.74 -13.08 4.86
CA ASP A 184 15.02 -13.57 6.21
C ASP A 184 14.16 -12.89 7.28
N GLU A 185 13.91 -11.57 7.14
CA GLU A 185 13.01 -10.83 8.05
C GLU A 185 11.57 -11.36 7.94
N LEU A 186 11.08 -11.58 6.71
CA LEU A 186 9.74 -12.12 6.46
C LEU A 186 9.60 -13.55 6.96
N GLU A 187 10.58 -14.43 6.69
CA GLU A 187 10.58 -15.79 7.19
C GLU A 187 10.59 -15.85 8.73
N ARG A 188 11.36 -14.98 9.37
CA ARG A 188 11.40 -14.89 10.83
C ARG A 188 10.07 -14.42 11.42
N MET A 189 9.43 -13.39 10.84
CA MET A 189 8.08 -12.97 11.22
C MET A 189 7.06 -14.09 11.01
N GLY A 190 7.12 -14.75 9.84
CA GLY A 190 6.26 -15.86 9.48
C GLY A 190 6.39 -17.06 10.42
N ASP A 191 7.60 -17.45 10.79
CA ASP A 191 7.84 -18.57 11.70
C ASP A 191 7.30 -18.29 13.11
N ILE A 192 7.42 -17.06 13.60
CA ILE A 192 6.81 -16.64 14.86
C ILE A 192 5.29 -16.72 14.76
N CYS A 193 4.71 -16.16 13.69
CA CYS A 193 3.26 -16.20 13.48
C CYS A 193 2.72 -17.64 13.42
N LEU A 194 3.40 -18.53 12.70
CA LEU A 194 3.01 -19.95 12.63
C LEU A 194 3.05 -20.66 13.98
N ARG A 195 4.12 -20.45 14.77
CA ARG A 195 4.23 -21.06 16.12
C ARG A 195 3.04 -20.70 17.01
N HIS A 196 2.54 -19.49 16.88
CA HIS A 196 1.48 -18.93 17.71
C HIS A 196 0.11 -18.90 17.03
N GLN A 197 -0.03 -19.52 15.85
CA GLN A 197 -1.28 -19.61 15.08
C GLN A 197 -1.87 -18.22 14.74
N VAL A 198 -1.00 -17.25 14.46
CA VAL A 198 -1.35 -15.90 14.04
C VAL A 198 -1.56 -15.87 12.53
N ILE A 199 -2.67 -15.32 12.07
CA ILE A 199 -2.92 -15.08 10.65
C ILE A 199 -2.10 -13.86 10.20
N ILE A 200 -1.44 -13.98 9.05
CA ILE A 200 -0.69 -12.89 8.42
C ILE A 200 -1.58 -12.24 7.37
N MET A 201 -1.90 -10.98 7.57
CA MET A 201 -2.56 -10.13 6.58
C MET A 201 -1.49 -9.21 5.97
N ASP A 202 -1.02 -9.53 4.76
CA ASP A 202 0.08 -8.84 4.09
C ASP A 202 -0.43 -7.86 3.05
N ASP A 203 -0.24 -6.55 3.30
CA ASP A 203 -0.57 -5.48 2.36
C ASP A 203 0.63 -5.18 1.46
N GLU A 204 0.57 -5.71 0.22
CA GLU A 204 1.59 -5.54 -0.82
C GLU A 204 1.23 -4.45 -1.85
N ILE A 205 0.39 -3.47 -1.50
CA ILE A 205 -0.07 -2.44 -2.44
C ILE A 205 1.08 -1.59 -3.03
N HIS A 206 2.25 -1.57 -2.40
CA HIS A 206 3.44 -0.86 -2.84
C HIS A 206 4.50 -1.75 -3.51
N CYS A 207 4.20 -3.02 -3.80
CA CYS A 207 5.16 -4.03 -4.26
C CYS A 207 5.95 -3.64 -5.53
N ASP A 208 5.38 -2.83 -6.40
CA ASP A 208 6.02 -2.39 -7.65
C ASP A 208 7.04 -1.27 -7.46
N PHE A 209 7.08 -0.62 -6.29
CA PHE A 209 8.01 0.47 -6.00
C PHE A 209 9.18 -0.03 -5.16
N VAL A 210 10.25 -0.43 -5.84
CA VAL A 210 11.50 -0.89 -5.23
C VAL A 210 12.67 -0.23 -5.96
N TYR A 211 13.56 0.39 -5.19
CA TYR A 211 14.70 1.14 -5.74
C TYR A 211 15.91 0.25 -6.01
N PRO A 212 16.86 0.71 -6.88
CA PRO A 212 18.05 -0.05 -7.21
C PRO A 212 18.84 -0.51 -5.97
N GLY A 213 19.27 -1.77 -5.96
CA GLY A 213 19.98 -2.37 -4.83
C GLY A 213 19.09 -3.14 -3.84
N HIS A 214 17.78 -3.03 -3.99
CA HIS A 214 16.79 -3.74 -3.16
C HIS A 214 15.96 -4.70 -4.01
N HIS A 215 15.37 -5.70 -3.36
CA HIS A 215 14.54 -6.71 -4.03
C HIS A 215 13.28 -6.96 -3.18
N PHE A 216 12.11 -6.77 -3.77
CA PHE A 216 10.84 -7.10 -3.14
C PHE A 216 10.67 -8.62 -3.05
N THR A 217 10.26 -9.09 -1.89
CA THR A 217 9.88 -10.48 -1.64
C THR A 217 8.44 -10.52 -1.18
N SER A 218 7.56 -11.14 -1.96
CA SER A 218 6.20 -11.42 -1.53
C SER A 218 6.17 -12.61 -0.57
N PHE A 219 5.34 -12.56 0.46
CA PHE A 219 5.06 -13.75 1.28
C PHE A 219 4.56 -14.93 0.46
N ARG A 220 3.95 -14.66 -0.71
CA ARG A 220 3.48 -15.68 -1.65
C ARG A 220 4.61 -16.51 -2.27
N THR A 221 5.83 -15.96 -2.32
CA THR A 221 7.02 -16.66 -2.87
C THR A 221 7.81 -17.44 -1.81
N LEU A 222 7.45 -17.29 -0.54
CA LEU A 222 8.10 -18.01 0.55
C LEU A 222 7.60 -19.46 0.66
N ASP A 223 8.15 -20.21 1.64
CA ASP A 223 7.81 -21.60 1.87
C ASP A 223 6.28 -21.82 1.96
N ALA A 224 5.83 -22.93 1.38
CA ALA A 224 4.42 -23.32 1.35
C ALA A 224 3.77 -23.39 2.73
N LYS A 225 4.56 -23.60 3.81
CA LYS A 225 4.07 -23.64 5.19
C LYS A 225 3.34 -22.36 5.61
N TYR A 226 3.67 -21.20 5.03
CA TYR A 226 3.03 -19.92 5.37
C TYR A 226 1.67 -19.73 4.70
N GLN A 227 1.43 -20.40 3.56
CA GLN A 227 0.26 -20.16 2.73
C GLN A 227 -1.07 -20.50 3.42
N ASP A 228 -1.03 -21.37 4.42
CA ASP A 228 -2.24 -21.74 5.18
C ASP A 228 -2.72 -20.65 6.15
N SER A 229 -1.88 -19.70 6.50
CA SER A 229 -2.20 -18.57 7.38
C SER A 229 -2.05 -17.20 6.71
N LEU A 230 -1.82 -17.16 5.39
CA LEU A 230 -1.61 -15.94 4.62
C LEU A 230 -2.90 -15.42 3.98
N VAL A 231 -3.13 -14.12 4.12
CA VAL A 231 -4.11 -13.34 3.37
C VAL A 231 -3.35 -12.18 2.72
N LEU A 232 -3.22 -12.21 1.41
CA LEU A 232 -2.46 -11.24 0.64
C LEU A 232 -3.38 -10.20 0.02
N TYR A 233 -3.02 -8.92 0.15
CA TYR A 233 -3.75 -7.79 -0.43
C TYR A 233 -2.91 -7.10 -1.48
N THR A 234 -3.45 -6.98 -2.69
CA THR A 234 -2.80 -6.31 -3.82
C THR A 234 -3.75 -5.37 -4.54
N SER A 235 -3.20 -4.36 -5.21
CA SER A 235 -4.00 -3.43 -6.01
C SER A 235 -3.10 -2.64 -6.97
N PRO A 236 -3.57 -2.31 -8.18
CA PRO A 236 -2.88 -1.36 -9.06
C PRO A 236 -3.03 0.10 -8.61
N SER A 237 -3.76 0.38 -7.53
CA SER A 237 -4.14 1.73 -7.11
C SER A 237 -2.93 2.65 -6.91
N LYS A 238 -1.85 2.15 -6.31
CA LYS A 238 -0.64 2.93 -6.07
C LYS A 238 0.28 2.93 -7.29
N THR A 239 0.48 1.78 -7.91
CA THR A 239 1.35 1.61 -9.08
C THR A 239 0.92 2.50 -10.24
N PHE A 240 -0.38 2.62 -10.48
CA PHE A 240 -0.94 3.31 -11.65
C PHE A 240 -1.83 4.51 -11.30
N ASN A 241 -1.80 4.98 -10.05
CA ASN A 241 -2.62 6.13 -9.64
C ASN A 241 -4.13 5.99 -9.95
N VAL A 242 -4.67 4.79 -9.77
CA VAL A 242 -6.08 4.46 -10.06
C VAL A 242 -6.92 4.20 -8.81
N ALA A 243 -6.50 4.75 -7.68
CA ALA A 243 -7.19 4.57 -6.40
C ALA A 243 -8.67 5.01 -6.42
N GLY A 244 -9.02 5.99 -7.26
CA GLY A 244 -10.40 6.44 -7.44
C GLY A 244 -11.35 5.37 -8.02
N PHE A 245 -10.81 4.32 -8.68
CA PHE A 245 -11.60 3.17 -9.15
C PHE A 245 -11.71 2.05 -8.11
N GLN A 246 -10.99 2.16 -7.01
CA GLN A 246 -11.05 1.24 -5.87
C GLN A 246 -10.83 -0.25 -6.20
N PRO A 247 -9.95 -0.63 -7.13
CA PRO A 247 -9.67 -2.04 -7.37
C PRO A 247 -8.87 -2.63 -6.20
N ALA A 248 -9.18 -3.85 -5.80
CA ALA A 248 -8.38 -4.62 -4.87
C ALA A 248 -8.52 -6.12 -5.14
N ASN A 249 -7.41 -6.85 -4.97
CA ASN A 249 -7.38 -8.29 -5.09
C ASN A 249 -6.91 -8.87 -3.75
N ILE A 250 -7.73 -9.72 -3.17
CA ILE A 250 -7.43 -10.43 -1.94
C ILE A 250 -7.16 -11.88 -2.32
N ILE A 251 -5.94 -12.36 -2.09
CA ILE A 251 -5.49 -13.68 -2.52
C ILE A 251 -5.33 -14.56 -1.28
N ILE A 252 -6.11 -15.64 -1.20
CA ILE A 252 -6.14 -16.55 -0.05
C ILE A 252 -6.06 -17.99 -0.54
N GLN A 253 -4.92 -18.66 -0.33
CA GLN A 253 -4.72 -20.04 -0.76
C GLN A 253 -5.54 -21.02 0.09
N ASN A 254 -5.56 -20.84 1.40
CA ASN A 254 -6.31 -21.70 2.31
C ASN A 254 -7.83 -21.54 2.06
N ARG A 255 -8.47 -22.62 1.61
CA ARG A 255 -9.90 -22.63 1.29
C ARG A 255 -10.78 -22.25 2.49
N LYS A 256 -10.44 -22.70 3.71
CA LYS A 256 -11.22 -22.40 4.91
C LYS A 256 -11.18 -20.91 5.24
N LEU A 257 -9.98 -20.30 5.24
CA LEU A 257 -9.83 -18.85 5.44
C LEU A 257 -10.56 -18.07 4.34
N ARG A 258 -10.47 -18.51 3.10
CA ARG A 258 -11.14 -17.87 1.97
C ARG A 258 -12.67 -17.91 2.09
N GLU A 259 -13.24 -19.01 2.53
CA GLU A 259 -14.69 -19.13 2.79
C GLU A 259 -15.14 -18.21 3.93
N VAL A 260 -14.37 -18.12 5.00
CA VAL A 260 -14.64 -17.20 6.13
C VAL A 260 -14.59 -15.74 5.66
N TYR A 261 -13.56 -15.38 4.87
CA TYR A 261 -13.45 -14.04 4.30
C TYR A 261 -14.61 -13.71 3.35
N ARG A 262 -14.96 -14.61 2.42
CA ARG A 262 -16.10 -14.45 1.50
C ARG A 262 -17.42 -14.23 2.25
N LYS A 263 -17.64 -14.95 3.36
CA LYS A 263 -18.81 -14.77 4.21
C LYS A 263 -18.86 -13.37 4.84
N ALA A 264 -17.75 -12.88 5.37
CA ALA A 264 -17.65 -11.55 5.96
C ALA A 264 -17.86 -10.46 4.90
N ASN A 265 -17.26 -10.61 3.70
CA ASN A 265 -17.45 -9.70 2.58
C ASN A 265 -18.91 -9.62 2.13
N ALA A 266 -19.58 -10.78 1.99
CA ALA A 266 -21.00 -10.84 1.62
C ALA A 266 -21.89 -10.21 2.69
N ALA A 267 -21.57 -10.39 3.99
CA ALA A 267 -22.31 -9.77 5.09
C ALA A 267 -22.23 -8.24 5.10
N ALA A 268 -21.18 -7.65 4.49
CA ALA A 268 -21.06 -6.21 4.28
C ALA A 268 -21.89 -5.71 3.09
N GLY A 269 -22.61 -6.59 2.39
CA GLY A 269 -23.45 -6.24 1.23
C GLY A 269 -22.67 -6.03 -0.07
N TYR A 270 -21.36 -6.31 -0.09
CA TYR A 270 -20.54 -6.18 -1.29
C TYR A 270 -20.64 -7.46 -2.14
N SER A 271 -21.03 -7.32 -3.41
CA SER A 271 -21.21 -8.45 -4.30
C SER A 271 -20.42 -8.33 -5.62
N GLN A 272 -20.56 -7.23 -6.33
CA GLN A 272 -19.86 -6.99 -7.61
C GLN A 272 -18.95 -5.78 -7.51
N GLY A 273 -17.80 -5.85 -8.20
CA GLY A 273 -16.83 -4.76 -8.25
C GLY A 273 -17.27 -3.59 -9.14
N ASN A 274 -16.58 -2.46 -8.96
CA ASN A 274 -16.72 -1.31 -9.85
C ASN A 274 -16.25 -1.66 -11.27
N VAL A 275 -17.10 -1.42 -12.25
CA VAL A 275 -16.80 -1.72 -13.68
C VAL A 275 -15.50 -1.07 -14.15
N MET A 276 -15.25 0.21 -13.79
CA MET A 276 -14.02 0.91 -14.17
C MET A 276 -12.79 0.36 -13.45
N GLY A 277 -12.96 -0.16 -12.22
CA GLY A 277 -11.91 -0.87 -11.50
C GLY A 277 -11.46 -2.15 -12.22
N GLN A 278 -12.40 -2.90 -12.79
CA GLN A 278 -12.08 -4.10 -13.58
C GLN A 278 -11.39 -3.75 -14.90
N VAL A 279 -11.87 -2.72 -15.61
CA VAL A 279 -11.19 -2.21 -16.82
C VAL A 279 -9.77 -1.74 -16.47
N ALA A 280 -9.61 -1.05 -15.35
CA ALA A 280 -8.31 -0.58 -14.91
C ALA A 280 -7.33 -1.74 -14.71
N VAL A 281 -7.70 -2.77 -13.92
CA VAL A 281 -6.83 -3.94 -13.70
C VAL A 281 -6.39 -4.57 -15.02
N LYS A 282 -7.32 -4.86 -15.92
CA LYS A 282 -7.01 -5.45 -17.24
C LYS A 282 -6.06 -4.57 -18.04
N SER A 283 -6.35 -3.27 -18.12
CA SER A 283 -5.58 -2.35 -18.96
C SER A 283 -4.18 -2.11 -18.41
N VAL A 284 -4.07 -1.77 -17.11
CA VAL A 284 -2.78 -1.36 -16.56
C VAL A 284 -1.80 -2.54 -16.44
N TYR A 285 -2.27 -3.73 -16.07
CA TYR A 285 -1.40 -4.90 -15.96
C TYR A 285 -0.96 -5.46 -17.31
N ASN A 286 -1.76 -5.29 -18.38
CA ASN A 286 -1.36 -5.71 -19.72
C ASN A 286 -0.47 -4.68 -20.44
N LYS A 287 -0.60 -3.38 -20.15
CA LYS A 287 0.02 -2.31 -20.93
C LYS A 287 0.99 -1.43 -20.16
N GLY A 288 0.97 -1.47 -18.83
CA GLY A 288 1.62 -0.48 -17.98
C GLY A 288 3.08 -0.77 -17.62
N ALA A 289 3.65 -1.93 -17.97
CA ALA A 289 4.97 -2.34 -17.50
C ALA A 289 6.06 -1.30 -17.80
N ARG A 290 6.14 -0.84 -19.04
CA ARG A 290 7.13 0.17 -19.44
C ARG A 290 6.92 1.51 -18.73
N TRP A 291 5.67 1.92 -18.53
CA TRP A 291 5.37 3.16 -17.82
C TRP A 291 5.87 3.10 -16.37
N VAL A 292 5.70 1.97 -15.69
CA VAL A 292 6.21 1.75 -14.32
C VAL A 292 7.72 1.78 -14.30
N ASP A 293 8.40 1.15 -15.27
CA ASP A 293 9.86 1.14 -15.32
C ASP A 293 10.44 2.55 -15.50
N GLU A 294 9.87 3.33 -16.44
CA GLU A 294 10.27 4.74 -16.65
C GLU A 294 9.90 5.65 -15.45
N LEU A 295 8.77 5.36 -14.76
CA LEU A 295 8.37 6.05 -13.53
C LEU A 295 9.37 5.80 -12.40
N LEU A 296 9.79 4.55 -12.18
CA LEU A 296 10.78 4.20 -11.16
C LEU A 296 12.12 4.90 -11.40
N GLU A 297 12.55 5.01 -12.66
CA GLU A 297 13.74 5.79 -13.03
C GLU A 297 13.58 7.27 -12.67
N TYR A 298 12.40 7.86 -12.96
CA TYR A 298 12.11 9.25 -12.64
C TYR A 298 12.06 9.48 -11.11
N LEU A 299 11.40 8.59 -10.37
CA LEU A 299 11.33 8.66 -8.91
C LEU A 299 12.71 8.49 -8.26
N THR A 300 13.57 7.64 -8.81
CA THR A 300 14.96 7.51 -8.34
C THR A 300 15.68 8.86 -8.40
N GLY A 301 15.54 9.60 -9.50
CA GLY A 301 16.07 10.97 -9.62
C GLY A 301 15.50 11.94 -8.59
N ASN A 302 14.18 11.84 -8.29
CA ASN A 302 13.55 12.66 -7.25
C ASN A 302 14.12 12.33 -5.86
N MET A 303 14.36 11.05 -5.55
CA MET A 303 14.97 10.63 -4.27
C MET A 303 16.41 11.14 -4.14
N GLU A 304 17.19 11.09 -5.22
CA GLU A 304 18.55 11.65 -5.25
C GLU A 304 18.55 13.16 -5.00
N TYR A 305 17.63 13.88 -5.63
CA TYR A 305 17.45 15.32 -5.40
C TYR A 305 17.10 15.62 -3.94
N MET A 306 16.10 14.94 -3.39
CA MET A 306 15.66 15.12 -1.99
C MET A 306 16.78 14.82 -1.00
N ARG A 307 17.52 13.74 -1.20
CA ARG A 307 18.68 13.38 -0.38
C ARG A 307 19.73 14.49 -0.36
N ALA A 308 20.12 14.98 -1.55
CA ALA A 308 21.09 16.06 -1.68
C ALA A 308 20.58 17.34 -1.02
N PHE A 309 19.32 17.71 -1.27
CA PHE A 309 18.71 18.92 -0.72
C PHE A 309 18.62 18.89 0.81
N VAL A 310 18.17 17.79 1.40
CA VAL A 310 18.10 17.65 2.87
C VAL A 310 19.49 17.74 3.48
N LYS A 311 20.48 17.04 2.90
CA LYS A 311 21.85 17.06 3.39
C LYS A 311 22.48 18.46 3.34
N GLU A 312 22.20 19.23 2.29
CA GLU A 312 22.78 20.57 2.11
C GLU A 312 22.09 21.62 2.99
N ASN A 313 20.77 21.56 3.10
CA ASN A 313 19.99 22.65 3.71
C ASN A 313 19.55 22.36 5.16
N PHE A 314 19.51 21.10 5.57
CA PHE A 314 19.03 20.70 6.89
C PHE A 314 20.05 19.81 7.62
N PRO A 315 21.16 20.38 8.13
CA PRO A 315 22.30 19.60 8.65
C PRO A 315 21.99 18.77 9.90
N LYS A 316 20.86 19.00 10.55
CA LYS A 316 20.39 18.21 11.71
C LYS A 316 19.23 17.27 11.36
N ALA A 317 18.72 17.30 10.13
CA ALA A 317 17.71 16.34 9.68
C ALA A 317 18.36 15.11 9.06
N HIS A 318 17.65 13.99 9.10
CA HIS A 318 18.07 12.75 8.47
C HIS A 318 17.07 12.34 7.40
N PHE A 319 17.53 12.23 6.17
CA PHE A 319 16.76 11.60 5.09
C PHE A 319 16.85 10.09 5.27
N VAL A 320 15.72 9.46 5.59
CA VAL A 320 15.65 7.99 5.68
C VAL A 320 15.67 7.43 4.26
N GLU A 321 16.70 6.63 3.96
CA GLU A 321 16.87 6.07 2.62
C GLU A 321 15.72 5.13 2.27
N PRO A 322 14.90 5.45 1.26
CA PRO A 322 13.82 4.57 0.87
C PRO A 322 14.38 3.36 0.09
N GLU A 323 14.07 2.17 0.57
CA GLU A 323 14.30 0.92 -0.15
C GLU A 323 13.15 0.66 -1.15
N GLY A 324 11.94 1.17 -0.83
CA GLY A 324 10.74 1.08 -1.65
C GLY A 324 9.70 2.15 -1.30
N THR A 325 8.52 2.04 -1.91
CA THR A 325 7.44 3.04 -1.93
C THR A 325 7.84 4.31 -2.71
N TYR A 326 6.95 5.27 -2.87
CA TYR A 326 7.27 6.58 -3.44
C TYR A 326 7.16 7.72 -2.41
N LEU A 327 7.09 7.37 -1.13
CA LEU A 327 7.08 8.34 -0.04
C LEU A 327 8.50 8.61 0.44
N THR A 328 8.77 9.86 0.78
CA THR A 328 10.00 10.26 1.45
C THR A 328 9.73 10.43 2.93
N TRP A 329 10.64 9.96 3.76
CA TRP A 329 10.59 10.09 5.21
C TRP A 329 11.80 10.87 5.69
N VAL A 330 11.58 12.04 6.29
CA VAL A 330 12.65 12.90 6.80
C VAL A 330 12.47 13.07 8.29
N ASP A 331 13.48 12.70 9.05
CA ASP A 331 13.54 12.86 10.50
C ASP A 331 14.13 14.24 10.87
N PHE A 332 13.32 15.08 11.50
CA PHE A 332 13.68 16.40 12.00
C PHE A 332 13.98 16.42 13.52
N SER A 333 14.04 15.28 14.19
CA SER A 333 14.24 15.17 15.63
C SER A 333 15.52 15.87 16.13
N GLY A 334 16.56 15.93 15.28
CA GLY A 334 17.81 16.62 15.57
C GLY A 334 17.67 18.14 15.80
N TYR A 335 16.53 18.75 15.45
CA TYR A 335 16.23 20.15 15.73
C TYR A 335 15.57 20.37 17.09
N GLY A 336 15.03 19.31 17.70
CA GLY A 336 14.42 19.37 19.04
C GLY A 336 13.03 20.00 19.06
N PHE A 337 12.34 20.08 17.91
CA PHE A 337 10.95 20.52 17.85
C PHE A 337 10.02 19.49 18.49
N THR A 338 8.95 19.96 19.12
CA THR A 338 7.79 19.11 19.38
C THR A 338 7.01 18.84 18.09
N ASP A 339 6.12 17.85 18.11
CA ASP A 339 5.28 17.55 16.93
C ASP A 339 4.41 18.76 16.55
N GLU A 340 3.87 19.50 17.53
CA GLU A 340 3.08 20.70 17.32
C GLU A 340 3.90 21.85 16.72
N GLU A 341 5.14 22.05 17.20
CA GLU A 341 6.04 23.06 16.64
C GLU A 341 6.44 22.73 15.20
N LEU A 342 6.72 21.45 14.93
CA LEU A 342 7.06 21.01 13.58
C LEU A 342 5.86 21.14 12.63
N GLU A 343 4.65 20.74 13.07
CA GLU A 343 3.43 20.92 12.28
C GLU A 343 3.16 22.40 11.99
N HIS A 344 3.31 23.28 13.00
CA HIS A 344 3.15 24.71 12.83
C HIS A 344 4.13 25.28 11.80
N LEU A 345 5.43 24.92 11.92
CA LEU A 345 6.45 25.33 10.97
C LEU A 345 6.12 24.89 9.54
N MET A 346 5.71 23.62 9.35
CA MET A 346 5.38 23.08 8.04
C MET A 346 4.13 23.71 7.44
N VAL A 347 3.06 23.85 8.21
CA VAL A 347 1.75 24.31 7.70
C VAL A 347 1.68 25.83 7.62
N GLU A 348 2.08 26.53 8.69
CA GLU A 348 1.87 27.99 8.76
C GLU A 348 2.98 28.79 8.08
N GLU A 349 4.25 28.34 8.19
CA GLU A 349 5.38 29.06 7.63
C GLU A 349 5.80 28.54 6.27
N ALA A 350 6.05 27.22 6.14
CA ALA A 350 6.49 26.61 4.89
C ALA A 350 5.35 26.35 3.89
N LYS A 351 4.10 26.41 4.35
CA LYS A 351 2.88 26.14 3.54
C LYS A 351 2.88 24.74 2.89
N LEU A 352 3.39 23.76 3.63
CA LEU A 352 3.40 22.35 3.26
C LEU A 352 2.37 21.56 4.09
N TRP A 353 1.69 20.60 3.47
CA TRP A 353 0.74 19.72 4.16
C TRP A 353 0.82 18.29 3.69
#